data_b4282890d0623ac2b7c94950461a96f3
#
_entry.id   b4282890d0623ac2b7c94950461a96f3
#
_cell.length_a   1.000
_cell.length_b   1.000
_cell.length_c   1.000
_cell.angle_alpha   90.00
_cell.angle_beta   90.00
_cell.angle_gamma   90.00
#
_symmetry.space_group_name_H-M   'P 1'
#
loop_
_entity.id
_entity.type
_entity.pdbx_description
1 polymer ?
#
loop_
_entity_poly.entity_id
_entity_poly.type
_entity_poly.pdbx_seq_one_letter_code
_entity_poly.pdbx_strand_id
1 'polypeptide(L)' 'MANMSYCRYENTYRDLQDCWEIIEGMDIESLKEKLSESELNYLLSMVELCKGIAQSYDDDDL' A
#
# COMPACT_ATOMS: atom_id res chain seq x y z
N MET A 1 -12.36 12.65 -14.89
CA MET A 1 -11.65 12.63 -14.72
C MET A 1 -10.60 13.47 -14.52
N ALA A 2 -10.60 14.55 -14.97
CA ALA A 2 -9.54 15.43 -14.73
C ALA A 2 -9.30 15.72 -13.31
N ASN A 3 -10.32 15.75 -12.56
CA ASN A 3 -10.13 16.04 -11.19
C ASN A 3 -9.40 14.95 -10.49
N MET A 4 -9.32 13.80 -11.05
CA MET A 4 -8.56 12.76 -10.45
C MET A 4 -7.10 13.10 -10.38
N SER A 5 -6.62 13.96 -11.23
CA SER A 5 -5.23 14.32 -11.22
C SER A 5 -4.85 14.98 -9.95
N TYR A 6 -5.71 15.82 -9.37
CA TYR A 6 -5.31 16.49 -8.24
C TYR A 6 -5.81 15.87 -6.94
N CYS A 7 -6.64 14.88 -7.04
CA CYS A 7 -7.01 14.10 -5.88
C CYS A 7 -6.27 12.79 -5.83
N ARG A 8 -5.31 12.59 -6.70
CA ARG A 8 -4.64 11.30 -6.86
C ARG A 8 -4.00 10.82 -5.55
N TYR A 9 -3.28 11.69 -4.91
CA TYR A 9 -2.54 11.27 -3.72
C TYR A 9 -3.47 11.06 -2.54
N GLU A 10 -4.49 11.85 -2.45
CA GLU A 10 -5.49 11.67 -1.41
C GLU A 10 -6.21 10.35 -1.57
N ASN A 11 -6.64 10.06 -2.78
CA ASN A 11 -7.37 8.83 -3.05
C ASN A 11 -6.50 7.61 -2.82
N THR A 12 -5.26 7.68 -3.27
CA THR A 12 -4.34 6.57 -3.11
C THR A 12 -4.01 6.37 -1.63
N TYR A 13 -3.85 7.44 -0.91
CA TYR A 13 -3.58 7.34 0.51
C TYR A 13 -4.73 6.66 1.24
N ARG A 14 -5.95 7.04 0.93
CA ARG A 14 -7.10 6.43 1.56
C ARG A 14 -7.24 4.95 1.24
N ASP A 15 -7.00 4.62 -0.02
CA ASP A 15 -7.05 3.22 -0.43
C ASP A 15 -5.96 2.41 0.26
N LEU A 16 -4.78 2.98 0.39
CA LEU A 16 -3.69 2.30 1.06
C LEU A 16 -4.01 2.13 2.54
N GLN A 17 -4.61 3.13 3.14
CA GLN A 17 -4.99 3.05 4.54
C GLN A 17 -6.02 1.95 4.77
N ASP A 18 -6.99 1.83 3.87
CA ASP A 18 -7.97 0.75 3.96
C ASP A 18 -7.29 -0.60 3.87
N CYS A 19 -6.34 -0.76 2.97
CA CYS A 19 -5.61 -2.01 2.85
C CYS A 19 -4.84 -2.29 4.12
N TRP A 20 -4.23 -1.27 4.68
CA TRP A 20 -3.45 -1.43 5.90
C TRP A 20 -4.35 -1.89 7.05
N GLU A 21 -5.53 -1.32 7.16
CA GLU A 21 -6.45 -1.70 8.22
C GLU A 21 -6.88 -3.15 8.11
N ILE A 22 -6.97 -3.64 6.90
CA ILE A 22 -7.34 -5.04 6.69
C ILE A 22 -6.20 -5.97 7.08
N ILE A 23 -4.98 -5.63 6.70
CA ILE A 23 -3.85 -6.53 6.89
C ILE A 23 -3.11 -6.33 8.20
N GLU A 24 -3.37 -5.23 8.87
CA GLU A 24 -2.74 -4.93 10.12
C GLU A 24 -3.09 -6.03 11.11
N GLY A 25 -2.21 -6.57 11.77
CA GLY A 25 -2.50 -7.62 12.73
C GLY A 25 -2.57 -9.02 12.13
N MET A 26 -2.44 -9.14 10.81
CA MET A 26 -2.42 -10.45 10.18
C MET A 26 -0.98 -10.80 9.84
N ASP A 27 -0.62 -12.05 10.05
CA ASP A 27 0.72 -12.46 9.66
C ASP A 27 0.70 -12.93 8.22
N ILE A 28 1.88 -13.21 7.69
CA ILE A 28 2.01 -13.55 6.29
C ILE A 28 1.29 -14.86 5.97
N GLU A 29 1.21 -15.75 6.91
CA GLU A 29 0.56 -17.03 6.66
C GLU A 29 -0.94 -16.88 6.54
N SER A 30 -1.53 -16.04 7.37
CA SER A 30 -2.95 -15.73 7.25
C SER A 30 -3.24 -15.06 5.93
N LEU A 31 -2.38 -14.17 5.50
CA LEU A 31 -2.55 -13.50 4.22
C LEU A 31 -2.48 -14.48 3.07
N LYS A 32 -1.56 -15.42 3.15
CA LYS A 32 -1.46 -16.42 2.09
C LYS A 32 -2.71 -17.26 1.97
N GLU A 33 -3.37 -17.49 3.07
CA GLU A 33 -4.60 -18.27 3.03
C GLU A 33 -5.78 -17.49 2.52
N LYS A 34 -5.82 -16.20 2.83
CA LYS A 34 -6.97 -15.40 2.46
C LYS A 34 -6.89 -14.82 1.07
N LEU A 35 -5.70 -14.56 0.58
CA LEU A 35 -5.53 -13.90 -0.69
C LEU A 35 -5.17 -14.90 -1.77
N SER A 36 -5.61 -14.61 -2.97
CA SER A 36 -5.16 -15.40 -4.11
C SER A 36 -3.68 -15.11 -4.33
N GLU A 37 -3.03 -15.94 -5.09
CA GLU A 37 -1.62 -15.77 -5.38
C GLU A 37 -1.36 -14.42 -6.03
N SER A 38 -2.22 -14.04 -6.93
CA SER A 38 -2.10 -12.77 -7.62
C SER A 38 -2.20 -11.60 -6.65
N GLU A 39 -3.20 -11.63 -5.78
CA GLU A 39 -3.40 -10.57 -4.82
C GLU A 39 -2.25 -10.50 -3.82
N LEU A 40 -1.75 -11.64 -3.41
CA LEU A 40 -0.65 -11.66 -2.49
C LEU A 40 0.60 -11.04 -3.14
N ASN A 41 0.85 -11.36 -4.39
CA ASN A 41 1.97 -10.79 -5.11
C ASN A 41 1.87 -9.29 -5.22
N TYR A 42 0.68 -8.77 -5.46
CA TYR A 42 0.48 -7.33 -5.52
C TYR A 42 0.67 -6.68 -4.16
N LEU A 43 0.24 -7.37 -3.11
CA LEU A 43 0.44 -6.84 -1.77
C LEU A 43 1.93 -6.72 -1.45
N LEU A 44 2.69 -7.75 -1.78
CA LEU A 44 4.13 -7.72 -1.52
C LEU A 44 4.83 -6.65 -2.35
N SER A 45 4.39 -6.49 -3.60
CA SER A 45 4.93 -5.44 -4.44
C SER A 45 4.61 -4.07 -3.88
N MET A 46 3.43 -3.92 -3.32
CA MET A 46 3.01 -2.68 -2.71
C MET A 46 3.89 -2.34 -1.50
N VAL A 47 4.21 -3.35 -0.71
CA VAL A 47 5.07 -3.14 0.45
C VAL A 47 6.46 -2.69 -0.01
N GLU A 48 6.99 -3.30 -1.05
CA GLU A 48 8.28 -2.91 -1.58
C GLU A 48 8.26 -1.48 -2.10
N LEU A 49 7.20 -1.13 -2.78
CA LEU A 49 7.07 0.21 -3.31
C LEU A 49 7.01 1.23 -2.17
N CYS A 50 6.29 0.91 -1.12
CA CYS A 50 6.19 1.80 0.03
C CYS A 50 7.54 1.99 0.69
N LYS A 51 8.34 0.94 0.76
CA LYS A 51 9.67 1.06 1.32
C LYS A 51 10.53 1.99 0.48
N GLY A 52 10.43 1.87 -0.83
CA GLY A 52 11.19 2.72 -1.72
C GLY A 52 10.81 4.18 -1.56
N ILE A 53 9.53 4.44 -1.47
CA ILE A 53 9.04 5.80 -1.31
C ILE A 53 9.52 6.37 0.03
N ALA A 54 9.41 5.58 1.07
CA ALA A 54 9.82 6.04 2.39
C ALA A 54 11.30 6.34 2.45
N GLN A 55 12.10 5.55 1.76
CA GLN A 55 13.54 5.77 1.73
C GLN A 55 13.91 7.02 0.93
N SER A 56 13.14 7.31 -0.09
CA SER A 56 13.41 8.49 -0.92
C SER A 56 13.04 9.77 -0.22
N TYR A 57 12.02 9.72 0.61
CA TYR A 57 11.50 10.93 1.26
C TYR A 57 11.46 10.74 2.76
N ASP A 58 12.63 10.61 3.36
CA ASP A 58 12.64 10.45 4.78
C ASP A 58 12.53 11.84 5.43
N ASP A 59 12.54 11.88 6.71
CA ASP A 59 12.23 13.09 7.45
C ASP A 59 13.06 14.29 7.08
N ASP A 60 14.29 14.08 6.78
CA ASP A 60 15.17 15.18 6.51
C ASP A 60 14.85 15.89 5.24
N ASP A 61 14.22 15.22 4.32
CA ASP A 61 13.91 15.80 3.03
C ASP A 61 12.62 16.58 3.04
N LEU A 62 11.85 16.43 4.06
CA LEU A 62 10.59 17.11 4.15
C LEU A 62 10.61 18.13 5.26
#